data_9789dac19c50618ab55ec680a92b5738
#
_entry.id   9789dac19c50618ab55ec680a92b5738
#
_cell.length_a   1.000
_cell.length_b   1.000
_cell.length_c   1.000
_cell.angle_alpha   90.00
_cell.angle_beta   90.00
_cell.angle_gamma   90.00
#
_symmetry.space_group_name_H-M   'P 1'
#
loop_
_entity.id
_entity.type
_entity.pdbx_description
1 polymer ?
#
loop_
_entity_poly.entity_id
_entity_poly.type
_entity_poly.pdbx_seq_one_letter_code
_entity_poly.pdbx_strand_id
1 'polypeptide(L)'
;MTKIAIVDLMFSWPPHGGGCTDVKETASGLKQLGYDVHLFAAYCPWAWQRGAIDEKLLDFPVHKIRFTYRSFNRFILPKRFRRAVDGFSPDVVFLGDSYFMKPFLIRAFADYAVIARFYTYEIFCPRYYMLFRDDKICDTHYLKSPLYCLQCAVEYMRDPISRWRHDVWSSEFVASLAFLPGYHKLLLSSIKMCDALIVYNRMTRDLFKPYHDNVHVVPGGVDVEQFRYSEPPRKGPRDTKYALMSGRVGDERKGVRVLHRAAELLRKERDDFKVWVTHDNVTMNDELVEAVGWHEHEKLANLYARADICVAPSLWAEPFGMVAVEGMACGRPVVASKVGGLADSVVDGQTGFLVPPGDAVALADKLRVLLDDYELRVEMGRRGRARAEREFCWPRIVERHYPSILNQTLAKGRRDKGLSHGTTTE
;
A
#
# COMPACT_ATOMS: atom_id res chain seq x y z
N MET A 1 -8.61 -29.49 -1.90
CA MET A 1 -8.72 -28.02 -1.68
C MET A 1 -7.32 -27.48 -1.51
N THR A 2 -6.91 -26.51 -2.29
CA THR A 2 -5.56 -25.93 -2.21
C THR A 2 -5.42 -25.13 -0.91
N LYS A 3 -4.36 -25.40 -0.15
CA LYS A 3 -4.06 -24.77 1.14
C LYS A 3 -3.10 -23.61 0.96
N ILE A 4 -3.44 -22.47 1.50
CA ILE A 4 -2.64 -21.22 1.41
C ILE A 4 -2.31 -20.74 2.81
N ALA A 5 -1.00 -20.65 3.13
CA ALA A 5 -0.54 -20.01 4.35
C ALA A 5 -0.15 -18.55 4.02
N ILE A 6 -0.90 -17.59 4.54
CA ILE A 6 -0.51 -16.17 4.49
C ILE A 6 0.37 -15.89 5.71
N VAL A 7 1.58 -15.42 5.49
CA VAL A 7 2.55 -15.07 6.54
C VAL A 7 2.75 -13.56 6.54
N ASP A 8 2.39 -12.90 7.64
CA ASP A 8 2.49 -11.44 7.75
C ASP A 8 3.02 -11.02 9.13
N LEU A 9 4.00 -10.12 9.14
CA LEU A 9 4.60 -9.64 10.39
C LEU A 9 3.95 -8.36 10.93
N MET A 10 3.17 -7.67 10.11
CA MET A 10 2.61 -6.35 10.44
C MET A 10 1.09 -6.36 10.63
N PHE A 11 0.45 -7.49 10.38
CA PHE A 11 -1.00 -7.58 10.42
C PHE A 11 -1.57 -7.24 11.80
N SER A 12 -2.58 -6.40 11.79
CA SER A 12 -3.44 -6.07 12.93
C SER A 12 -4.88 -5.91 12.47
N TRP A 13 -5.84 -6.18 13.34
CA TRP A 13 -7.25 -6.01 13.02
C TRP A 13 -8.04 -5.59 14.27
N PRO A 14 -8.77 -4.45 14.27
CA PRO A 14 -9.00 -3.52 13.16
C PRO A 14 -7.72 -2.97 12.51
N PRO A 15 -7.79 -2.58 11.20
CA PRO A 15 -6.60 -2.25 10.44
C PRO A 15 -6.02 -0.88 10.83
N HIS A 16 -4.69 -0.79 10.82
CA HIS A 16 -3.96 0.46 11.01
C HIS A 16 -3.39 1.04 9.70
N GLY A 17 -3.69 0.41 8.57
CA GLY A 17 -3.23 0.83 7.26
C GLY A 17 -3.71 -0.08 6.14
N GLY A 18 -3.56 0.38 4.91
CA GLY A 18 -4.04 -0.33 3.72
C GLY A 18 -3.46 -1.74 3.52
N GLY A 19 -2.25 -2.02 4.02
CA GLY A 19 -1.67 -3.37 3.96
C GLY A 19 -2.47 -4.40 4.75
N CYS A 20 -2.93 -4.06 5.96
CA CYS A 20 -3.78 -4.95 6.76
C CYS A 20 -5.13 -5.22 6.08
N THR A 21 -5.74 -4.18 5.50
CA THR A 21 -6.97 -4.33 4.71
C THR A 21 -6.75 -5.24 3.52
N ASP A 22 -5.64 -5.06 2.77
CA ASP A 22 -5.31 -5.90 1.63
C ASP A 22 -5.14 -7.38 2.02
N VAL A 23 -4.43 -7.68 3.10
CA VAL A 23 -4.27 -9.06 3.62
C VAL A 23 -5.62 -9.67 3.96
N LYS A 24 -6.46 -8.94 4.70
CA LYS A 24 -7.79 -9.42 5.11
C LYS A 24 -8.69 -9.68 3.91
N GLU A 25 -8.79 -8.72 2.99
CA GLU A 25 -9.66 -8.86 1.81
C GLU A 25 -9.16 -9.94 0.85
N THR A 26 -7.84 -10.07 0.69
CA THR A 26 -7.24 -11.16 -0.09
C THR A 26 -7.54 -12.53 0.54
N ALA A 27 -7.37 -12.67 1.86
CA ALA A 27 -7.64 -13.93 2.57
C ALA A 27 -9.11 -14.31 2.48
N SER A 28 -10.02 -13.38 2.77
CA SER A 28 -11.47 -13.60 2.69
C SER A 28 -11.92 -13.94 1.26
N GLY A 29 -11.44 -13.19 0.27
CA GLY A 29 -11.79 -13.45 -1.13
C GLY A 29 -11.27 -14.80 -1.64
N LEU A 30 -10.04 -15.19 -1.28
CA LEU A 30 -9.51 -16.52 -1.61
C LEU A 30 -10.33 -17.64 -0.95
N LYS A 31 -10.72 -17.46 0.31
CA LYS A 31 -11.62 -18.41 0.99
C LYS A 31 -12.96 -18.54 0.28
N GLN A 32 -13.56 -17.43 -0.16
CA GLN A 32 -14.81 -17.43 -0.93
C GLN A 32 -14.66 -18.17 -2.27
N LEU A 33 -13.47 -18.15 -2.87
CA LEU A 33 -13.15 -18.93 -4.07
C LEU A 33 -12.87 -20.41 -3.80
N GLY A 34 -12.99 -20.88 -2.56
CA GLY A 34 -12.85 -22.28 -2.18
C GLY A 34 -11.44 -22.72 -1.84
N TYR A 35 -10.52 -21.78 -1.56
CA TYR A 35 -9.20 -22.11 -1.00
C TYR A 35 -9.28 -22.29 0.51
N ASP A 36 -8.41 -23.15 1.07
CA ASP A 36 -8.21 -23.26 2.52
C ASP A 36 -7.11 -22.27 2.93
N VAL A 37 -7.52 -21.15 3.54
CA VAL A 37 -6.64 -20.01 3.80
C VAL A 37 -6.46 -19.80 5.29
N HIS A 38 -5.22 -19.86 5.77
CA HIS A 38 -4.84 -19.55 7.15
C HIS A 38 -3.85 -18.39 7.20
N LEU A 39 -4.05 -17.47 8.16
CA LEU A 39 -3.13 -16.38 8.44
C LEU A 39 -2.19 -16.75 9.59
N PHE A 40 -0.89 -16.60 9.37
CA PHE A 40 0.17 -16.72 10.37
C PHE A 40 0.76 -15.33 10.64
N ALA A 41 0.43 -14.76 11.80
CA ALA A 41 0.80 -13.39 12.14
C ALA A 41 1.80 -13.32 13.31
N ALA A 42 2.75 -12.39 13.24
CA ALA A 42 3.61 -12.11 14.38
C ALA A 42 2.84 -11.35 15.45
N TYR A 43 2.90 -11.83 16.70
CA TYR A 43 2.36 -11.15 17.86
C TYR A 43 3.49 -10.64 18.76
N CYS A 44 3.63 -9.32 18.85
CA CYS A 44 4.67 -8.65 19.62
C CYS A 44 4.05 -7.69 20.63
N PRO A 45 3.78 -8.11 21.88
CA PRO A 45 3.11 -7.26 22.88
C PRO A 45 3.91 -6.01 23.27
N TRP A 46 5.22 -5.98 22.93
CA TRP A 46 6.14 -4.86 23.17
C TRP A 46 6.21 -3.89 21.97
N ALA A 47 5.72 -4.30 20.79
CA ALA A 47 5.75 -3.47 19.59
C ALA A 47 4.31 -2.98 19.29
N TRP A 48 4.19 -1.70 19.07
CA TRP A 48 2.91 -1.06 18.79
C TRP A 48 2.13 -1.80 17.70
N GLN A 49 0.93 -2.30 18.07
CA GLN A 49 -0.12 -2.90 17.23
C GLN A 49 0.24 -4.15 16.42
N ARG A 50 1.45 -4.65 16.43
CA ARG A 50 1.82 -5.86 15.69
C ARG A 50 1.14 -7.08 16.29
N GLY A 51 0.24 -7.70 15.50
CA GLY A 51 -0.53 -8.86 15.94
C GLY A 51 -1.64 -8.57 16.96
N ALA A 52 -2.02 -7.30 17.15
CA ALA A 52 -3.25 -6.93 17.84
C ALA A 52 -4.43 -7.28 16.92
N ILE A 53 -5.01 -8.47 17.09
CA ILE A 53 -6.01 -9.03 16.17
C ILE A 53 -7.23 -9.45 16.99
N ASP A 54 -8.37 -8.87 16.67
CA ASP A 54 -9.69 -9.37 17.06
C ASP A 54 -10.15 -10.43 16.05
N GLU A 55 -9.92 -11.71 16.39
CA GLU A 55 -10.22 -12.85 15.52
C GLU A 55 -11.71 -13.01 15.23
N LYS A 56 -12.60 -12.45 16.08
CA LYS A 56 -14.04 -12.51 15.88
C LYS A 56 -14.52 -11.74 14.65
N LEU A 57 -13.71 -10.79 14.19
CA LEU A 57 -13.99 -9.95 13.03
C LEU A 57 -13.44 -10.54 11.73
N LEU A 58 -12.83 -11.74 11.78
CA LEU A 58 -12.22 -12.41 10.64
C LEU A 58 -12.94 -13.71 10.34
N ASP A 59 -13.08 -14.02 9.05
CA ASP A 59 -13.79 -15.20 8.57
C ASP A 59 -12.85 -16.38 8.24
N PHE A 60 -11.55 -16.25 8.53
CA PHE A 60 -10.52 -17.27 8.33
C PHE A 60 -9.69 -17.51 9.60
N PRO A 61 -9.06 -18.70 9.76
CA PRO A 61 -8.23 -19.01 10.90
C PRO A 61 -6.98 -18.16 11.00
N VAL A 62 -6.64 -17.73 12.24
CA VAL A 62 -5.46 -16.92 12.56
C VAL A 62 -4.57 -17.66 13.55
N HIS A 63 -3.28 -17.78 13.22
CA HIS A 63 -2.23 -18.33 14.07
C HIS A 63 -1.32 -17.22 14.56
N LYS A 64 -1.49 -16.76 15.79
CA LYS A 64 -0.61 -15.74 16.40
C LYS A 64 0.65 -16.35 16.93
N ILE A 65 1.80 -16.00 16.37
CA ILE A 65 3.12 -16.48 16.78
C ILE A 65 3.75 -15.42 17.69
N ARG A 66 3.79 -15.70 18.99
CA ARG A 66 4.30 -14.74 19.98
C ARG A 66 5.80 -14.60 19.93
N PHE A 67 6.28 -13.36 19.92
CA PHE A 67 7.68 -12.99 20.03
C PHE A 67 7.92 -12.10 21.24
N THR A 68 9.11 -12.24 21.83
CA THR A 68 9.69 -11.28 22.77
C THR A 68 10.71 -10.44 22.02
N TYR A 69 11.17 -9.34 22.60
CA TYR A 69 12.22 -8.52 22.00
C TYR A 69 13.46 -9.34 21.63
N ARG A 70 13.87 -10.33 22.48
CA ARG A 70 15.03 -11.19 22.23
C ARG A 70 14.77 -12.24 21.14
N SER A 71 13.55 -12.69 20.95
CA SER A 71 13.22 -13.74 19.97
C SER A 71 12.80 -13.19 18.61
N PHE A 72 12.54 -11.88 18.48
CA PHE A 72 12.24 -11.23 17.21
C PHE A 72 13.54 -10.87 16.50
N ASN A 73 14.15 -11.85 15.86
CA ASN A 73 15.41 -11.70 15.13
C ASN A 73 15.51 -12.69 13.98
N ARG A 74 16.47 -12.47 13.08
CA ARG A 74 16.70 -13.25 11.85
C ARG A 74 16.99 -14.74 12.05
N PHE A 75 17.34 -15.20 13.25
CA PHE A 75 17.65 -16.59 13.53
C PHE A 75 16.46 -17.38 14.08
N ILE A 76 15.65 -16.75 14.94
CA ILE A 76 14.56 -17.40 15.65
C ILE A 76 13.22 -17.23 14.89
N LEU A 77 12.95 -16.03 14.39
CA LEU A 77 11.68 -15.69 13.75
C LEU A 77 11.35 -16.64 12.58
N PRO A 78 12.23 -16.85 11.59
CA PRO A 78 11.91 -17.73 10.46
C PRO A 78 11.65 -19.18 10.88
N LYS A 79 12.39 -19.68 11.87
CA LYS A 79 12.21 -21.05 12.41
C LYS A 79 10.86 -21.24 13.09
N ARG A 80 10.37 -20.22 13.84
CA ARG A 80 9.07 -20.29 14.49
C ARG A 80 7.92 -20.26 13.49
N PHE A 81 8.01 -19.36 12.50
CA PHE A 81 7.05 -19.35 11.39
C PHE A 81 7.05 -20.66 10.62
N ARG A 82 8.25 -21.16 10.26
CA ARG A 82 8.38 -22.44 9.58
C ARG A 82 7.68 -23.57 10.32
N ARG A 83 7.94 -23.74 11.61
CA ARG A 83 7.29 -24.79 12.42
C ARG A 83 5.77 -24.65 12.45
N ALA A 84 5.25 -23.43 12.56
CA ALA A 84 3.80 -23.21 12.58
C ALA A 84 3.16 -23.51 11.23
N VAL A 85 3.78 -23.08 10.15
CA VAL A 85 3.30 -23.31 8.77
C VAL A 85 3.41 -24.78 8.37
N ASP A 86 4.47 -25.49 8.77
CA ASP A 86 4.62 -26.94 8.54
C ASP A 86 3.47 -27.73 9.17
N GLY A 87 2.97 -27.34 10.33
CA GLY A 87 1.81 -27.95 10.97
C GLY A 87 0.51 -27.84 10.17
N PHE A 88 0.40 -26.83 9.31
CA PHE A 88 -0.72 -26.66 8.39
C PHE A 88 -0.49 -27.38 7.06
N SER A 89 0.78 -27.58 6.67
CA SER A 89 1.19 -28.23 5.41
C SER A 89 0.55 -27.57 4.17
N PRO A 90 0.82 -26.28 3.90
CA PRO A 90 0.21 -25.57 2.78
C PRO A 90 0.81 -26.01 1.43
N ASP A 91 0.03 -25.81 0.36
CA ASP A 91 0.51 -25.93 -1.02
C ASP A 91 1.27 -24.66 -1.46
N VAL A 92 0.88 -23.49 -0.92
CA VAL A 92 1.46 -22.18 -1.23
C VAL A 92 1.69 -21.39 0.04
N VAL A 93 2.87 -20.76 0.15
CA VAL A 93 3.17 -19.75 1.16
C VAL A 93 3.10 -18.36 0.53
N PHE A 94 2.19 -17.56 1.00
CA PHE A 94 2.00 -16.17 0.57
C PHE A 94 2.63 -15.24 1.62
N LEU A 95 3.73 -14.59 1.26
CA LEU A 95 4.43 -13.68 2.15
C LEU A 95 3.90 -12.26 2.01
N GLY A 96 3.23 -11.76 3.03
CA GLY A 96 2.76 -10.39 3.16
C GLY A 96 3.85 -9.43 3.65
N ASP A 97 3.46 -8.48 4.51
CA ASP A 97 4.37 -7.46 5.02
C ASP A 97 5.37 -8.01 6.03
N SER A 98 6.63 -7.84 5.76
CA SER A 98 7.71 -8.40 6.59
C SER A 98 9.04 -7.64 6.44
N TYR A 99 9.03 -6.48 5.84
CA TYR A 99 10.16 -5.56 5.66
C TYR A 99 11.54 -6.24 5.55
N PHE A 100 12.45 -5.95 6.49
CA PHE A 100 13.80 -6.52 6.49
C PHE A 100 13.87 -8.00 6.86
N MET A 101 12.82 -8.57 7.42
CA MET A 101 12.75 -10.00 7.70
C MET A 101 12.34 -10.84 6.47
N LYS A 102 11.81 -10.20 5.42
CA LYS A 102 11.32 -10.88 4.20
C LYS A 102 12.34 -11.85 3.58
N PRO A 103 13.63 -11.52 3.38
CA PRO A 103 14.58 -12.47 2.77
C PRO A 103 14.83 -13.72 3.63
N PHE A 104 14.73 -13.61 4.94
CA PHE A 104 14.87 -14.77 5.83
C PHE A 104 13.64 -15.67 5.81
N LEU A 105 12.45 -15.10 5.69
CA LEU A 105 11.21 -15.86 5.52
C LEU A 105 11.16 -16.56 4.16
N ILE A 106 11.50 -15.86 3.07
CA ILE A 106 11.59 -16.48 1.74
C ILE A 106 12.48 -17.73 1.79
N ARG A 107 13.67 -17.63 2.39
CA ARG A 107 14.59 -18.76 2.53
C ARG A 107 14.06 -19.88 3.42
N ALA A 108 13.34 -19.51 4.48
CA ALA A 108 12.75 -20.52 5.37
C ALA A 108 11.66 -21.34 4.69
N PHE A 109 11.05 -20.82 3.64
CA PHE A 109 9.98 -21.46 2.88
C PHE A 109 10.39 -21.88 1.45
N ALA A 110 11.68 -21.92 1.15
CA ALA A 110 12.19 -22.16 -0.20
C ALA A 110 11.78 -23.50 -0.84
N ASP A 111 11.37 -24.46 -0.04
CA ASP A 111 10.85 -25.78 -0.46
C ASP A 111 9.32 -25.79 -0.69
N TYR A 112 8.64 -24.69 -0.38
CA TYR A 112 7.24 -24.45 -0.75
C TYR A 112 7.16 -23.68 -2.08
N ALA A 113 5.96 -23.57 -2.63
CA ALA A 113 5.64 -22.59 -3.65
C ALA A 113 5.47 -21.22 -2.96
N VAL A 114 6.31 -20.23 -3.27
CA VAL A 114 6.38 -18.95 -2.56
C VAL A 114 5.93 -17.80 -3.44
N ILE A 115 4.91 -17.08 -3.00
CA ILE A 115 4.48 -15.80 -3.55
C ILE A 115 4.84 -14.70 -2.56
N ALA A 116 5.54 -13.65 -2.98
CA ALA A 116 5.84 -12.50 -2.12
C ALA A 116 5.11 -11.24 -2.59
N ARG A 117 4.30 -10.63 -1.71
CA ARG A 117 3.64 -9.35 -1.95
C ARG A 117 4.44 -8.21 -1.34
N PHE A 118 4.55 -7.13 -2.10
CA PHE A 118 5.23 -5.91 -1.69
C PHE A 118 4.22 -4.76 -1.65
N TYR A 119 4.00 -4.22 -0.46
CA TYR A 119 3.03 -3.16 -0.20
C TYR A 119 3.61 -1.76 -0.36
N THR A 120 4.94 -1.66 -0.26
CA THR A 120 5.69 -0.41 -0.34
C THR A 120 7.01 -0.63 -1.08
N TYR A 121 7.96 0.29 -0.95
CA TYR A 121 9.30 0.20 -1.53
C TYR A 121 10.33 -0.40 -0.54
N GLU A 122 9.90 -1.29 0.35
CA GLU A 122 10.69 -1.80 1.49
C GLU A 122 12.05 -2.37 1.10
N ILE A 123 12.15 -3.05 -0.04
CA ILE A 123 13.43 -3.59 -0.52
C ILE A 123 14.22 -2.62 -1.40
N PHE A 124 13.58 -1.57 -1.89
CA PHE A 124 14.20 -0.52 -2.70
C PHE A 124 14.70 0.64 -1.85
N CYS A 125 14.08 0.89 -0.69
CA CYS A 125 14.43 2.00 0.18
C CYS A 125 14.61 1.55 1.64
N PRO A 126 15.85 1.31 2.09
CA PRO A 126 16.13 0.96 3.48
C PRO A 126 15.99 2.14 4.46
N ARG A 127 15.78 3.37 3.99
CA ARG A 127 15.59 4.54 4.84
C ARG A 127 14.22 4.58 5.52
N TYR A 128 13.15 4.34 4.82
CA TYR A 128 11.77 4.34 5.34
C TYR A 128 10.78 3.86 4.28
N TYR A 129 11.16 2.89 3.46
CA TYR A 129 10.36 2.27 2.41
C TYR A 129 9.62 3.22 1.44
N MET A 130 10.02 4.48 1.35
CA MET A 130 9.27 5.49 0.58
C MET A 130 9.90 5.88 -0.75
N LEU A 131 11.15 5.52 -0.99
CA LEU A 131 11.91 5.91 -2.20
C LEU A 131 11.85 7.43 -2.42
N PHE A 132 11.99 8.20 -1.33
CA PHE A 132 11.81 9.66 -1.30
C PHE A 132 12.85 10.33 -0.42
N ARG A 133 13.50 11.39 -0.95
CA ARG A 133 14.48 12.19 -0.23
C ARG A 133 14.53 13.60 -0.85
N ASP A 134 14.77 14.60 -0.02
CA ASP A 134 14.96 15.99 -0.45
C ASP A 134 13.80 16.48 -1.35
N ASP A 135 12.56 16.23 -0.89
CA ASP A 135 11.28 16.58 -1.51
C ASP A 135 11.06 16.02 -2.92
N LYS A 136 11.77 14.97 -3.30
CA LYS A 136 11.62 14.29 -4.58
C LYS A 136 11.77 12.77 -4.48
N ILE A 137 11.29 12.07 -5.50
CA ILE A 137 11.52 10.64 -5.67
C ILE A 137 13.01 10.41 -5.94
N CYS A 138 13.60 9.40 -5.25
CA CYS A 138 15.01 9.06 -5.42
C CYS A 138 15.31 8.55 -6.84
N ASP A 139 16.41 9.03 -7.42
CA ASP A 139 16.89 8.59 -8.73
C ASP A 139 17.57 7.21 -8.69
N THR A 140 17.83 6.69 -7.50
CA THR A 140 18.44 5.39 -7.26
C THR A 140 17.74 4.64 -6.14
N HIS A 141 18.05 3.35 -5.99
CA HIS A 141 17.48 2.50 -4.96
C HIS A 141 18.49 1.46 -4.44
N TYR A 142 18.16 0.82 -3.32
CA TYR A 142 19.06 -0.07 -2.59
C TYR A 142 19.59 -1.25 -3.41
N LEU A 143 18.77 -1.84 -4.29
CA LEU A 143 19.23 -2.95 -5.14
C LEU A 143 20.27 -2.52 -6.19
N LYS A 144 20.28 -1.24 -6.59
CA LYS A 144 21.22 -0.67 -7.55
C LYS A 144 22.45 -0.03 -6.88
N SER A 145 22.23 0.73 -5.79
CA SER A 145 23.26 1.52 -5.11
C SER A 145 23.24 1.24 -3.59
N PRO A 146 23.63 0.01 -3.15
CA PRO A 146 23.43 -0.43 -1.77
C PRO A 146 24.19 0.43 -0.75
N LEU A 147 25.44 0.83 -1.02
CA LEU A 147 26.24 1.62 -0.09
C LEU A 147 25.64 3.01 0.14
N TYR A 148 25.25 3.70 -0.93
CA TYR A 148 24.62 5.02 -0.86
C TYR A 148 23.30 4.96 -0.06
N CYS A 149 22.44 3.99 -0.38
CA CYS A 149 21.16 3.85 0.29
C CYS A 149 21.32 3.39 1.76
N LEU A 150 22.34 2.61 2.06
CA LEU A 150 22.65 2.21 3.44
C LEU A 150 23.11 3.40 4.27
N GLN A 151 23.99 4.24 3.73
CA GLN A 151 24.40 5.49 4.37
C GLN A 151 23.17 6.38 4.66
N CYS A 152 22.31 6.57 3.68
CA CYS A 152 21.06 7.32 3.84
C CYS A 152 20.14 6.73 4.93
N ALA A 153 20.06 5.40 5.04
CA ALA A 153 19.28 4.73 6.09
C ALA A 153 19.88 4.94 7.49
N VAL A 154 21.21 4.86 7.61
CA VAL A 154 21.93 5.10 8.87
C VAL A 154 21.78 6.56 9.32
N GLU A 155 21.87 7.51 8.40
CA GLU A 155 21.62 8.93 8.69
C GLU A 155 20.21 9.14 9.23
N TYR A 156 19.21 8.54 8.59
CA TYR A 156 17.82 8.60 9.04
C TYR A 156 17.60 7.99 10.43
N MET A 157 18.26 6.86 10.74
CA MET A 157 18.11 6.18 12.03
C MET A 157 18.82 6.87 13.18
N ARG A 158 19.84 7.70 12.92
CA ARG A 158 20.50 8.48 13.99
C ARG A 158 19.50 9.36 14.73
N ASP A 159 18.51 9.93 14.03
CA ASP A 159 17.51 10.79 14.64
C ASP A 159 16.55 10.05 15.61
N PRO A 160 15.91 8.90 15.25
CA PRO A 160 15.14 8.10 16.18
C PRO A 160 15.94 7.53 17.35
N ILE A 161 17.18 7.11 17.13
CA ILE A 161 18.06 6.59 18.19
C ILE A 161 18.39 7.70 19.19
N SER A 162 18.71 8.90 18.71
CA SER A 162 19.01 10.05 19.56
C SER A 162 17.82 10.49 20.42
N ARG A 163 16.59 10.26 19.93
CA ARG A 163 15.33 10.59 20.62
C ARG A 163 14.72 9.44 21.42
N TRP A 164 15.42 8.29 21.52
CA TRP A 164 14.90 7.06 22.18
C TRP A 164 13.56 6.57 21.60
N ARG A 165 13.28 6.87 20.34
CA ARG A 165 12.09 6.38 19.63
C ARG A 165 12.41 5.08 18.93
N HIS A 166 12.04 3.96 19.54
CA HIS A 166 12.05 2.64 18.91
C HIS A 166 10.80 2.47 18.03
N ASP A 167 10.85 2.89 16.77
CA ASP A 167 9.84 2.51 15.82
C ASP A 167 10.04 1.05 15.32
N VAL A 168 8.98 0.50 14.73
CA VAL A 168 8.98 -0.87 14.22
C VAL A 168 10.04 -1.09 13.15
N TRP A 169 10.26 -0.08 12.31
CA TRP A 169 11.21 -0.07 11.21
C TRP A 169 12.67 -0.17 11.69
N SER A 170 13.07 0.69 12.61
CA SER A 170 14.40 0.70 13.17
C SER A 170 14.71 -0.61 13.92
N SER A 171 13.73 -1.14 14.67
CA SER A 171 13.90 -2.42 15.37
C SER A 171 14.07 -3.60 14.41
N GLU A 172 13.36 -3.65 13.28
CA GLU A 172 13.57 -4.69 12.27
C GLU A 172 14.90 -4.56 11.53
N PHE A 173 15.29 -3.33 11.19
CA PHE A 173 16.59 -3.08 10.57
C PHE A 173 17.74 -3.62 11.42
N VAL A 174 17.70 -3.39 12.73
CA VAL A 174 18.67 -3.92 13.68
C VAL A 174 18.54 -5.44 13.84
N ALA A 175 17.33 -5.95 14.07
CA ALA A 175 17.07 -7.37 14.29
C ALA A 175 17.41 -8.27 13.09
N SER A 176 17.33 -7.74 11.87
CA SER A 176 17.73 -8.41 10.63
C SER A 176 19.21 -8.26 10.30
N LEU A 177 19.92 -7.35 10.99
CA LEU A 177 21.27 -6.91 10.63
C LEU A 177 21.36 -6.38 9.19
N ALA A 178 20.33 -5.65 8.74
CA ALA A 178 20.23 -5.14 7.36
C ALA A 178 21.34 -4.12 7.01
N PHE A 179 22.06 -3.60 8.00
CA PHE A 179 23.22 -2.73 7.83
C PHE A 179 24.51 -3.48 7.44
N LEU A 180 24.53 -4.82 7.50
CA LEU A 180 25.71 -5.60 7.11
C LEU A 180 25.78 -5.73 5.57
N PRO A 181 27.00 -5.66 4.97
CA PRO A 181 27.18 -5.76 3.51
C PRO A 181 26.60 -7.06 2.89
N GLY A 182 26.56 -8.15 3.66
CA GLY A 182 26.00 -9.43 3.22
C GLY A 182 24.49 -9.42 3.03
N TYR A 183 23.77 -8.48 3.66
CA TYR A 183 22.31 -8.41 3.58
C TYR A 183 21.81 -8.13 2.16
N HIS A 184 22.49 -7.25 1.41
CA HIS A 184 22.12 -6.96 0.02
C HIS A 184 22.19 -8.21 -0.88
N LYS A 185 23.27 -9.00 -0.77
CA LYS A 185 23.41 -10.26 -1.51
C LYS A 185 22.35 -11.30 -1.11
N LEU A 186 22.06 -11.37 0.20
CA LEU A 186 21.00 -12.22 0.74
C LEU A 186 19.64 -11.83 0.15
N LEU A 187 19.31 -10.54 0.14
CA LEU A 187 18.05 -10.02 -0.40
C LEU A 187 17.88 -10.37 -1.88
N LEU A 188 18.89 -10.05 -2.71
CA LEU A 188 18.87 -10.36 -4.16
C LEU A 188 18.69 -11.86 -4.43
N SER A 189 19.42 -12.72 -3.72
CA SER A 189 19.30 -14.15 -3.90
C SER A 189 17.95 -14.69 -3.40
N SER A 190 17.38 -14.10 -2.36
CA SER A 190 16.08 -14.51 -1.82
C SER A 190 14.92 -14.14 -2.75
N ILE A 191 14.95 -12.93 -3.35
CA ILE A 191 13.93 -12.51 -4.33
C ILE A 191 13.84 -13.53 -5.48
N LYS A 192 14.98 -13.99 -5.98
CA LYS A 192 15.04 -14.99 -7.07
C LYS A 192 14.46 -16.36 -6.69
N MET A 193 14.31 -16.67 -5.42
CA MET A 193 13.72 -17.92 -4.93
C MET A 193 12.19 -17.87 -4.88
N CYS A 194 11.57 -16.69 -5.03
CA CYS A 194 10.13 -16.60 -5.12
C CYS A 194 9.64 -17.13 -6.48
N ASP A 195 8.49 -17.80 -6.49
CA ASP A 195 7.85 -18.24 -7.74
C ASP A 195 7.11 -17.09 -8.42
N ALA A 196 6.56 -16.16 -7.63
CA ALA A 196 5.92 -14.94 -8.12
C ALA A 196 6.10 -13.80 -7.15
N LEU A 197 6.18 -12.57 -7.69
CA LEU A 197 6.10 -11.33 -6.93
C LEU A 197 4.81 -10.61 -7.27
N ILE A 198 4.19 -9.99 -6.27
CA ILE A 198 3.00 -9.17 -6.44
C ILE A 198 3.29 -7.75 -5.95
N VAL A 199 2.95 -6.76 -6.76
CA VAL A 199 3.13 -5.34 -6.49
C VAL A 199 1.85 -4.57 -6.83
N TYR A 200 1.69 -3.35 -6.30
CA TYR A 200 0.48 -2.56 -6.53
C TYR A 200 0.42 -1.86 -7.88
N ASN A 201 1.56 -1.46 -8.45
CA ASN A 201 1.60 -0.58 -9.60
C ASN A 201 2.71 -0.93 -10.60
N ARG A 202 2.59 -0.38 -11.80
CA ARG A 202 3.53 -0.61 -12.91
C ARG A 202 4.93 -0.09 -12.61
N MET A 203 5.07 1.05 -11.93
CA MET A 203 6.37 1.60 -11.55
C MET A 203 7.15 0.60 -10.68
N THR A 204 6.51 0.04 -9.66
CA THR A 204 7.15 -0.97 -8.79
C THR A 204 7.49 -2.25 -9.54
N ARG A 205 6.60 -2.73 -10.44
CA ARG A 205 6.91 -3.86 -11.33
C ARG A 205 8.17 -3.59 -12.16
N ASP A 206 8.29 -2.39 -12.72
CA ASP A 206 9.41 -2.04 -13.59
C ASP A 206 10.73 -1.93 -12.80
N LEU A 207 10.68 -1.54 -11.52
CA LEU A 207 11.82 -1.61 -10.61
C LEU A 207 12.28 -3.06 -10.33
N PHE A 208 11.35 -4.03 -10.33
CA PHE A 208 11.67 -5.45 -10.11
C PHE A 208 12.18 -6.18 -11.36
N LYS A 209 11.82 -5.74 -12.57
CA LYS A 209 12.18 -6.41 -13.83
C LYS A 209 13.65 -6.83 -13.96
N PRO A 210 14.66 -6.06 -13.50
CA PRO A 210 16.05 -6.49 -13.56
C PRO A 210 16.40 -7.65 -12.61
N TYR A 211 15.52 -7.96 -11.67
CA TYR A 211 15.80 -8.88 -10.56
C TYR A 211 14.90 -10.11 -10.54
N HIS A 212 13.71 -10.05 -11.17
CA HIS A 212 12.73 -11.12 -11.19
C HIS A 212 11.81 -11.02 -12.41
N ASP A 213 11.62 -12.14 -13.13
CA ASP A 213 10.85 -12.17 -14.39
C ASP A 213 9.33 -12.27 -14.15
N ASN A 214 8.90 -12.93 -13.05
CA ASN A 214 7.48 -13.17 -12.77
C ASN A 214 6.94 -12.18 -11.75
N VAL A 215 6.61 -10.96 -12.22
CA VAL A 215 6.11 -9.86 -11.40
C VAL A 215 4.72 -9.44 -11.84
N HIS A 216 3.74 -9.62 -10.99
CA HIS A 216 2.33 -9.31 -11.23
C HIS A 216 1.94 -7.97 -10.61
N VAL A 217 1.22 -7.15 -11.36
CA VAL A 217 0.56 -5.95 -10.84
C VAL A 217 -0.84 -6.35 -10.40
N VAL A 218 -1.07 -6.33 -9.09
CA VAL A 218 -2.39 -6.53 -8.49
C VAL A 218 -2.70 -5.29 -7.66
N PRO A 219 -3.65 -4.44 -8.09
CA PRO A 219 -3.98 -3.22 -7.38
C PRO A 219 -4.54 -3.52 -5.98
N GLY A 220 -4.56 -2.51 -5.13
CA GLY A 220 -5.39 -2.53 -3.93
C GLY A 220 -6.86 -2.35 -4.29
N GLY A 221 -7.73 -2.47 -3.32
CA GLY A 221 -9.17 -2.36 -3.55
C GLY A 221 -9.87 -1.39 -2.61
N VAL A 222 -11.15 -1.22 -2.89
CA VAL A 222 -12.09 -0.43 -2.09
C VAL A 222 -13.37 -1.24 -1.88
N ASP A 223 -13.99 -1.06 -0.72
CA ASP A 223 -15.34 -1.55 -0.46
C ASP A 223 -16.35 -0.59 -1.11
N VAL A 224 -16.89 -0.98 -2.26
CA VAL A 224 -17.82 -0.16 -3.02
C VAL A 224 -19.22 -0.07 -2.37
N GLU A 225 -19.54 -0.95 -1.42
CA GLU A 225 -20.77 -0.90 -0.63
C GLU A 225 -20.65 0.08 0.54
N GLN A 226 -19.46 0.19 1.10
CA GLN A 226 -19.13 1.21 2.11
C GLN A 226 -19.00 2.59 1.46
N PHE A 227 -18.23 2.71 0.37
CA PHE A 227 -18.02 3.93 -0.39
C PHE A 227 -19.05 4.02 -1.53
N ARG A 228 -20.30 4.30 -1.14
CA ARG A 228 -21.43 4.34 -2.08
C ARG A 228 -21.36 5.54 -3.01
N TYR A 229 -21.76 5.33 -4.23
CA TYR A 229 -21.90 6.39 -5.21
C TYR A 229 -22.95 7.43 -4.77
N SER A 230 -22.58 8.67 -4.93
CA SER A 230 -23.52 9.81 -4.95
C SER A 230 -23.05 10.81 -6.01
N GLU A 231 -23.95 11.54 -6.62
CA GLU A 231 -23.54 12.64 -7.48
C GLU A 231 -22.86 13.74 -6.65
N PRO A 232 -21.86 14.46 -7.22
CA PRO A 232 -21.34 15.68 -6.59
C PRO A 232 -22.48 16.62 -6.24
N PRO A 233 -22.40 17.33 -5.09
CA PRO A 233 -23.46 18.24 -4.71
C PRO A 233 -23.72 19.32 -5.78
N ARG A 234 -24.99 19.48 -6.18
CA ARG A 234 -25.35 20.57 -7.10
C ARG A 234 -25.44 21.87 -6.32
N LYS A 235 -24.51 22.75 -6.58
CA LYS A 235 -24.35 24.03 -5.87
C LYS A 235 -24.52 25.20 -6.82
N GLY A 236 -25.11 26.28 -6.32
CA GLY A 236 -25.20 27.54 -7.05
C GLY A 236 -23.83 28.19 -7.29
N PRO A 237 -23.76 29.20 -8.14
CA PRO A 237 -22.48 29.86 -8.47
C PRO A 237 -21.75 30.46 -7.27
N ARG A 238 -22.49 30.87 -6.22
CA ARG A 238 -21.92 31.47 -4.99
C ARG A 238 -21.79 30.50 -3.84
N ASP A 239 -22.27 29.25 -3.98
CA ASP A 239 -22.19 28.27 -2.91
C ASP A 239 -20.76 27.71 -2.80
N THR A 240 -20.26 27.57 -1.59
CA THR A 240 -18.93 27.07 -1.33
C THR A 240 -18.78 25.60 -1.80
N LYS A 241 -17.80 25.35 -2.65
CA LYS A 241 -17.41 24.03 -3.13
C LYS A 241 -16.22 23.52 -2.31
N TYR A 242 -16.13 22.21 -2.12
CA TYR A 242 -15.13 21.60 -1.24
C TYR A 242 -14.22 20.64 -2.00
N ALA A 243 -12.91 20.90 -1.93
CA ALA A 243 -11.88 19.97 -2.37
C ALA A 243 -11.39 19.18 -1.14
N LEU A 244 -11.57 17.86 -1.14
CA LEU A 244 -11.20 17.01 0.00
C LEU A 244 -9.85 16.33 -0.23
N MET A 245 -8.95 16.52 0.71
CA MET A 245 -7.73 15.73 0.87
C MET A 245 -7.84 14.87 2.12
N SER A 246 -7.98 13.56 1.95
CA SER A 246 -8.13 12.60 3.04
C SER A 246 -6.84 11.81 3.34
N GLY A 247 -6.82 11.12 4.49
CA GLY A 247 -5.74 10.27 4.94
C GLY A 247 -4.76 10.98 5.88
N ARG A 248 -3.48 10.55 5.88
CA ARG A 248 -2.43 11.10 6.77
C ARG A 248 -1.93 12.45 6.28
N VAL A 249 -2.77 13.45 6.30
CA VAL A 249 -2.46 14.80 5.77
C VAL A 249 -1.31 15.47 6.51
N GLY A 250 -1.07 15.15 7.79
CA GLY A 250 0.10 15.62 8.55
C GLY A 250 1.45 15.13 8.04
N ASP A 251 1.48 14.15 7.13
CA ASP A 251 2.69 13.76 6.40
C ASP A 251 2.90 14.71 5.21
N GLU A 252 3.90 15.58 5.29
CA GLU A 252 4.20 16.59 4.25
C GLU A 252 4.39 15.98 2.86
N ARG A 253 4.83 14.72 2.78
CA ARG A 253 4.98 13.98 1.51
C ARG A 253 3.66 13.73 0.81
N LYS A 254 2.54 13.82 1.51
CA LYS A 254 1.18 13.79 0.92
C LYS A 254 0.83 15.05 0.15
N GLY A 255 1.64 16.12 0.29
CA GLY A 255 1.55 17.31 -0.53
C GLY A 255 0.53 18.35 -0.05
N VAL A 256 0.21 18.39 1.24
CA VAL A 256 -0.72 19.38 1.80
C VAL A 256 -0.26 20.82 1.52
N ARG A 257 1.07 21.09 1.54
CA ARG A 257 1.61 22.41 1.20
C ARG A 257 1.41 22.75 -0.29
N VAL A 258 1.46 21.77 -1.18
CA VAL A 258 1.19 21.96 -2.60
C VAL A 258 -0.29 22.34 -2.81
N LEU A 259 -1.18 21.65 -2.10
CA LEU A 259 -2.62 21.94 -2.13
C LEU A 259 -2.93 23.31 -1.56
N HIS A 260 -2.33 23.68 -0.43
CA HIS A 260 -2.48 25.01 0.16
C HIS A 260 -2.03 26.10 -0.83
N ARG A 261 -0.84 25.91 -1.45
CA ARG A 261 -0.35 26.88 -2.44
C ARG A 261 -1.26 26.97 -3.67
N ALA A 262 -1.84 25.86 -4.13
CA ALA A 262 -2.83 25.88 -5.19
C ALA A 262 -4.12 26.64 -4.78
N ALA A 263 -4.55 26.46 -3.54
CA ALA A 263 -5.69 27.18 -3.00
C ALA A 263 -5.44 28.70 -2.91
N GLU A 264 -4.24 29.12 -2.48
CA GLU A 264 -3.84 30.55 -2.49
C GLU A 264 -3.89 31.15 -3.91
N LEU A 265 -3.48 30.39 -4.93
CA LEU A 265 -3.55 30.84 -6.33
C LEU A 265 -5.01 31.05 -6.77
N LEU A 266 -5.88 30.08 -6.48
CA LEU A 266 -7.29 30.16 -6.81
C LEU A 266 -8.02 31.27 -6.05
N ARG A 267 -7.65 31.54 -4.78
CA ARG A 267 -8.28 32.58 -3.94
C ARG A 267 -8.14 34.00 -4.53
N LYS A 268 -7.13 34.22 -5.36
CA LYS A 268 -6.96 35.51 -6.07
C LYS A 268 -8.07 35.79 -7.09
N GLU A 269 -8.74 34.75 -7.56
CA GLU A 269 -9.71 34.81 -8.65
C GLU A 269 -11.14 34.47 -8.17
N ARG A 270 -11.28 33.74 -7.04
CA ARG A 270 -12.57 33.24 -6.54
C ARG A 270 -12.59 33.06 -5.03
N ASP A 271 -13.77 33.15 -4.43
CA ASP A 271 -14.01 32.99 -2.99
C ASP A 271 -15.02 31.88 -2.65
N ASP A 272 -15.51 31.14 -3.69
CA ASP A 272 -16.57 30.15 -3.57
C ASP A 272 -16.04 28.71 -3.37
N PHE A 273 -14.81 28.54 -2.83
CA PHE A 273 -14.28 27.21 -2.52
C PHE A 273 -13.47 27.18 -1.23
N LYS A 274 -13.36 25.97 -0.64
CA LYS A 274 -12.51 25.63 0.49
C LYS A 274 -11.88 24.26 0.29
N VAL A 275 -10.80 24.02 1.03
CA VAL A 275 -10.12 22.72 1.12
C VAL A 275 -10.47 22.08 2.45
N TRP A 276 -10.97 20.85 2.44
CA TRP A 276 -11.11 20.01 3.62
C TRP A 276 -9.94 19.05 3.75
N VAL A 277 -9.39 18.95 4.98
CA VAL A 277 -8.30 18.00 5.28
C VAL A 277 -8.66 17.16 6.51
N THR A 278 -8.43 15.84 6.44
CA THR A 278 -8.74 14.92 7.56
C THR A 278 -7.58 14.86 8.56
N HIS A 279 -7.37 15.92 9.32
CA HIS A 279 -6.34 15.96 10.35
C HIS A 279 -6.75 16.87 11.51
N ASP A 280 -6.40 16.49 12.75
CA ASP A 280 -6.80 17.27 13.94
C ASP A 280 -5.92 18.50 14.18
N ASN A 281 -4.65 18.46 13.73
CA ASN A 281 -3.66 19.50 13.97
C ASN A 281 -2.92 19.88 12.69
N VAL A 282 -3.61 20.56 11.76
CA VAL A 282 -2.94 21.13 10.59
C VAL A 282 -2.42 22.51 10.97
N THR A 283 -1.12 22.71 10.85
CA THR A 283 -0.45 24.01 11.06
C THR A 283 -0.91 25.09 10.06
N MET A 284 -1.70 24.71 9.05
CA MET A 284 -2.26 25.54 8.00
C MET A 284 -3.79 25.60 8.07
N ASN A 285 -4.36 25.57 9.29
CA ASN A 285 -5.79 25.84 9.48
C ASN A 285 -6.01 27.33 9.35
N ASP A 286 -6.54 27.77 8.22
CA ASP A 286 -6.81 29.14 7.86
C ASP A 286 -8.17 29.26 7.13
N GLU A 287 -8.46 30.40 6.53
CA GLU A 287 -9.72 30.62 5.80
C GLU A 287 -9.86 29.72 4.55
N LEU A 288 -8.77 29.19 4.00
CA LEU A 288 -8.76 28.35 2.80
C LEU A 288 -8.80 26.86 3.13
N VAL A 289 -8.13 26.44 4.20
CA VAL A 289 -7.98 25.04 4.60
C VAL A 289 -8.66 24.80 5.94
N GLU A 290 -9.68 23.99 5.92
CA GLU A 290 -10.48 23.60 7.09
C GLU A 290 -10.10 22.17 7.51
N ALA A 291 -9.59 22.03 8.74
CA ALA A 291 -9.34 20.74 9.36
C ALA A 291 -10.66 20.15 9.84
N VAL A 292 -11.11 19.06 9.18
CA VAL A 292 -12.38 18.39 9.53
C VAL A 292 -12.16 17.24 10.52
N GLY A 293 -10.97 17.12 11.08
CA GLY A 293 -10.60 16.10 12.05
C GLY A 293 -10.27 14.73 11.43
N TRP A 294 -9.71 13.86 12.27
CA TRP A 294 -9.48 12.45 11.87
C TRP A 294 -10.81 11.71 11.85
N HIS A 295 -11.04 10.98 10.76
CA HIS A 295 -12.23 10.14 10.61
C HIS A 295 -11.83 8.67 10.52
N GLU A 296 -12.53 7.82 11.25
CA GLU A 296 -12.47 6.38 11.04
C GLU A 296 -12.93 6.04 9.63
N HIS A 297 -12.37 4.98 9.06
CA HIS A 297 -12.59 4.60 7.67
C HIS A 297 -14.09 4.47 7.31
N GLU A 298 -14.91 4.00 8.25
CA GLU A 298 -16.37 3.88 8.07
C GLU A 298 -17.08 5.24 7.89
N LYS A 299 -16.56 6.30 8.50
CA LYS A 299 -17.13 7.65 8.44
C LYS A 299 -16.63 8.47 7.26
N LEU A 300 -15.53 8.05 6.63
CA LEU A 300 -14.94 8.76 5.48
C LEU A 300 -15.89 8.83 4.28
N ALA A 301 -16.70 7.79 4.03
CA ALA A 301 -17.64 7.78 2.92
C ALA A 301 -18.60 8.98 2.92
N ASN A 302 -19.08 9.39 4.12
CA ASN A 302 -19.94 10.57 4.26
C ASN A 302 -19.19 11.87 3.93
N LEU A 303 -17.91 11.95 4.24
CA LEU A 303 -17.10 13.11 3.93
C LEU A 303 -16.86 13.24 2.43
N TYR A 304 -16.52 12.11 1.77
CA TYR A 304 -16.42 12.06 0.31
C TYR A 304 -17.74 12.45 -0.37
N ALA A 305 -18.89 11.94 0.13
CA ALA A 305 -20.20 12.24 -0.45
C ALA A 305 -20.55 13.75 -0.42
N ARG A 306 -20.02 14.50 0.56
CA ARG A 306 -20.23 15.95 0.73
C ARG A 306 -19.21 16.80 -0.03
N ALA A 307 -18.08 16.24 -0.42
CA ALA A 307 -17.07 16.93 -1.20
C ALA A 307 -17.47 17.05 -2.69
N ASP A 308 -16.95 18.05 -3.37
CA ASP A 308 -17.13 18.23 -4.82
C ASP A 308 -16.01 17.56 -5.61
N ILE A 309 -14.79 17.57 -5.08
CA ILE A 309 -13.57 17.10 -5.72
C ILE A 309 -12.73 16.33 -4.68
N CYS A 310 -12.10 15.25 -5.07
CA CYS A 310 -11.07 14.58 -4.26
C CYS A 310 -9.68 14.98 -4.76
N VAL A 311 -8.74 15.25 -3.83
CA VAL A 311 -7.39 15.69 -4.19
C VAL A 311 -6.34 14.79 -3.53
N ALA A 312 -5.38 14.29 -4.32
CA ALA A 312 -4.27 13.45 -3.86
C ALA A 312 -2.92 13.99 -4.41
N PRO A 313 -2.40 15.10 -3.89
CA PRO A 313 -1.25 15.83 -4.46
C PRO A 313 0.09 15.32 -3.96
N SER A 314 0.24 14.01 -3.81
CA SER A 314 1.40 13.35 -3.22
C SER A 314 2.70 13.70 -3.94
N LEU A 315 3.74 14.00 -3.16
CA LEU A 315 5.09 14.25 -3.65
C LEU A 315 5.87 12.93 -3.84
N TRP A 316 5.56 11.92 -3.04
CA TRP A 316 6.18 10.60 -3.11
C TRP A 316 5.37 9.65 -4.00
N ALA A 317 6.03 8.61 -4.50
CA ALA A 317 5.36 7.59 -5.31
C ALA A 317 4.46 6.71 -4.43
N GLU A 318 3.19 7.06 -4.31
CA GLU A 318 2.20 6.24 -3.60
C GLU A 318 2.21 4.81 -4.15
N PRO A 319 2.28 3.78 -3.31
CA PRO A 319 2.18 2.40 -3.79
C PRO A 319 0.88 2.12 -4.53
N PHE A 320 -0.26 2.56 -3.98
CA PHE A 320 -1.57 2.41 -4.62
C PHE A 320 -2.36 3.71 -4.70
N GLY A 321 -2.53 4.43 -3.58
CA GLY A 321 -3.32 5.66 -3.52
C GLY A 321 -4.80 5.38 -3.24
N MET A 322 -5.09 4.67 -2.14
CA MET A 322 -6.47 4.32 -1.72
C MET A 322 -7.43 5.50 -1.75
N VAL A 323 -6.97 6.67 -1.28
CA VAL A 323 -7.80 7.89 -1.22
C VAL A 323 -8.37 8.31 -2.58
N ALA A 324 -7.64 8.09 -3.68
CA ALA A 324 -8.12 8.36 -5.02
C ALA A 324 -9.22 7.38 -5.44
N VAL A 325 -9.05 6.10 -5.10
CA VAL A 325 -10.03 5.05 -5.43
C VAL A 325 -11.29 5.17 -4.57
N GLU A 326 -11.16 5.53 -3.30
CA GLU A 326 -12.29 5.85 -2.41
C GLU A 326 -13.09 7.05 -2.95
N GLY A 327 -12.40 8.12 -3.36
CA GLY A 327 -13.04 9.27 -4.01
C GLY A 327 -13.80 8.89 -5.28
N MET A 328 -13.17 8.10 -6.17
CA MET A 328 -13.83 7.56 -7.37
C MET A 328 -15.03 6.68 -7.03
N ALA A 329 -14.93 5.82 -6.02
CA ALA A 329 -16.04 4.96 -5.58
C ALA A 329 -17.25 5.79 -5.13
N CYS A 330 -17.01 6.91 -4.41
CA CYS A 330 -18.05 7.85 -4.02
C CYS A 330 -18.54 8.77 -5.16
N GLY A 331 -18.02 8.63 -6.38
CA GLY A 331 -18.41 9.46 -7.52
C GLY A 331 -17.78 10.86 -7.53
N ARG A 332 -16.59 11.02 -6.89
CA ARG A 332 -15.84 12.28 -6.93
C ARG A 332 -14.81 12.25 -8.06
N PRO A 333 -14.71 13.30 -8.89
CA PRO A 333 -13.55 13.46 -9.77
C PRO A 333 -12.29 13.63 -8.91
N VAL A 334 -11.17 13.08 -9.37
CA VAL A 334 -9.92 13.08 -8.61
C VAL A 334 -8.88 13.93 -9.30
N VAL A 335 -8.27 14.90 -8.58
CA VAL A 335 -7.05 15.56 -9.04
C VAL A 335 -5.87 14.98 -8.27
N ALA A 336 -4.97 14.29 -8.95
CA ALA A 336 -3.86 13.58 -8.31
C ALA A 336 -2.51 13.87 -8.96
N SER A 337 -1.44 13.71 -8.18
CA SER A 337 -0.09 13.72 -8.74
C SER A 337 0.15 12.50 -9.64
N LYS A 338 0.84 12.70 -10.76
CA LYS A 338 1.21 11.64 -11.72
C LYS A 338 2.40 10.83 -11.20
N VAL A 339 2.18 10.09 -10.08
CA VAL A 339 3.23 9.29 -9.41
C VAL A 339 2.69 7.95 -8.95
N GLY A 340 3.55 6.92 -8.99
CA GLY A 340 3.26 5.59 -8.44
C GLY A 340 1.89 5.06 -8.84
N GLY A 341 1.15 4.52 -7.85
CA GLY A 341 -0.18 3.96 -8.04
C GLY A 341 -1.27 4.98 -8.37
N LEU A 342 -1.09 6.26 -8.04
CA LEU A 342 -2.03 7.32 -8.45
C LEU A 342 -2.09 7.45 -9.97
N ALA A 343 -0.94 7.35 -10.64
CA ALA A 343 -0.85 7.37 -12.10
C ALA A 343 -1.48 6.14 -12.77
N ASP A 344 -1.61 5.03 -12.04
CA ASP A 344 -2.30 3.82 -12.51
C ASP A 344 -3.80 3.84 -12.19
N SER A 345 -4.19 4.48 -11.08
CA SER A 345 -5.57 4.51 -10.60
C SER A 345 -6.42 5.55 -11.33
N VAL A 346 -5.92 6.77 -11.52
CA VAL A 346 -6.64 7.86 -12.17
C VAL A 346 -6.39 7.84 -13.68
N VAL A 347 -7.44 7.92 -14.49
CA VAL A 347 -7.36 8.06 -15.94
C VAL A 347 -7.51 9.54 -16.26
N ASP A 348 -6.41 10.15 -16.71
CA ASP A 348 -6.34 11.59 -17.01
C ASP A 348 -7.40 12.02 -18.03
N GLY A 349 -8.14 13.09 -17.71
CA GLY A 349 -9.23 13.60 -18.53
C GLY A 349 -10.52 12.74 -18.53
N GLN A 350 -10.54 11.59 -17.82
CA GLN A 350 -11.72 10.70 -17.82
C GLN A 350 -12.32 10.50 -16.41
N THR A 351 -11.51 10.12 -15.43
CA THR A 351 -11.95 9.92 -14.04
C THR A 351 -11.48 11.03 -13.12
N GLY A 352 -10.77 12.00 -13.67
CA GLY A 352 -10.12 13.10 -12.99
C GLY A 352 -8.95 13.62 -13.79
N PHE A 353 -8.01 14.29 -13.13
CA PHE A 353 -6.81 14.84 -13.75
C PHE A 353 -5.53 14.40 -13.05
N LEU A 354 -4.46 14.22 -13.82
CA LEU A 354 -3.12 13.96 -13.34
C LEU A 354 -2.24 15.21 -13.56
N VAL A 355 -1.56 15.66 -12.49
CA VAL A 355 -0.65 16.81 -12.51
C VAL A 355 0.78 16.39 -12.14
N PRO A 356 1.83 17.12 -12.53
CA PRO A 356 3.17 16.87 -12.05
C PRO A 356 3.24 16.97 -10.51
N PRO A 357 3.99 16.10 -9.81
CA PRO A 357 4.15 16.21 -8.37
C PRO A 357 4.81 17.53 -7.97
N GLY A 358 4.27 18.21 -6.97
CA GLY A 358 4.78 19.49 -6.49
C GLY A 358 4.36 20.72 -7.29
N ASP A 359 3.67 20.55 -8.41
CA ASP A 359 3.23 21.65 -9.28
C ASP A 359 1.87 22.22 -8.79
N ALA A 360 1.95 23.24 -7.93
CA ALA A 360 0.79 23.92 -7.39
C ALA A 360 -0.01 24.70 -8.47
N VAL A 361 0.65 25.16 -9.53
CA VAL A 361 -0.01 25.88 -10.62
C VAL A 361 -0.86 24.93 -11.45
N ALA A 362 -0.27 23.82 -11.89
CA ALA A 362 -1.02 22.78 -12.60
C ALA A 362 -2.18 22.21 -11.75
N LEU A 363 -1.98 22.07 -10.44
CA LEU A 363 -3.03 21.63 -9.52
C LEU A 363 -4.17 22.66 -9.46
N ALA A 364 -3.86 23.95 -9.32
CA ALA A 364 -4.84 25.03 -9.29
C ALA A 364 -5.65 25.07 -10.60
N ASP A 365 -4.99 24.94 -11.75
CA ASP A 365 -5.65 24.95 -13.07
C ASP A 365 -6.67 23.80 -13.20
N LYS A 366 -6.32 22.59 -12.76
CA LYS A 366 -7.23 21.43 -12.83
C LYS A 366 -8.36 21.52 -11.81
N LEU A 367 -8.09 22.07 -10.63
CA LEU A 367 -9.14 22.38 -9.66
C LEU A 367 -10.10 23.43 -10.21
N ARG A 368 -9.60 24.52 -10.84
CA ARG A 368 -10.42 25.55 -11.47
C ARG A 368 -11.42 24.95 -12.48
N VAL A 369 -10.94 24.12 -13.40
CA VAL A 369 -11.77 23.45 -14.40
C VAL A 369 -12.91 22.67 -13.73
N LEU A 370 -12.63 21.90 -12.69
CA LEU A 370 -13.66 21.14 -11.99
C LEU A 370 -14.57 22.00 -11.11
N LEU A 371 -14.08 23.11 -10.56
CA LEU A 371 -14.92 24.02 -9.78
C LEU A 371 -15.93 24.77 -10.66
N ASP A 372 -15.58 25.05 -11.91
CA ASP A 372 -16.41 25.80 -12.84
C ASP A 372 -17.46 24.91 -13.54
N ASP A 373 -17.15 23.64 -13.78
CA ASP A 373 -18.00 22.73 -14.58
C ASP A 373 -18.63 21.64 -13.73
N TYR A 374 -19.89 21.78 -13.37
CA TYR A 374 -20.65 20.79 -12.61
C TYR A 374 -20.87 19.48 -13.41
N GLU A 375 -21.24 19.61 -14.68
CA GLU A 375 -21.54 18.45 -15.52
C GLU A 375 -20.28 17.60 -15.76
N LEU A 376 -19.12 18.23 -15.89
CA LEU A 376 -17.83 17.54 -15.95
C LEU A 376 -17.54 16.79 -14.64
N ARG A 377 -17.83 17.40 -13.48
CA ARG A 377 -17.68 16.69 -12.17
C ARG A 377 -18.55 15.44 -12.11
N VAL A 378 -19.82 15.55 -12.54
CA VAL A 378 -20.75 14.42 -12.55
C VAL A 378 -20.26 13.32 -13.51
N GLU A 379 -19.86 13.68 -14.72
CA GLU A 379 -19.42 12.73 -15.74
C GLU A 379 -18.12 12.01 -15.31
N MET A 380 -17.12 12.74 -14.84
CA MET A 380 -15.89 12.14 -14.31
C MET A 380 -16.15 11.28 -13.08
N GLY A 381 -17.06 11.71 -12.19
CA GLY A 381 -17.49 10.94 -11.03
C GLY A 381 -18.14 9.61 -11.40
N ARG A 382 -19.04 9.60 -12.38
CA ARG A 382 -19.69 8.36 -12.91
C ARG A 382 -18.67 7.41 -13.53
N ARG A 383 -17.75 7.93 -14.34
CA ARG A 383 -16.64 7.13 -14.92
C ARG A 383 -15.70 6.60 -13.84
N GLY A 384 -15.41 7.42 -12.81
CA GLY A 384 -14.61 7.03 -11.65
C GLY A 384 -15.27 5.87 -10.90
N ARG A 385 -16.58 5.95 -10.61
CA ARG A 385 -17.35 4.88 -9.96
C ARG A 385 -17.32 3.58 -10.79
N ALA A 386 -17.63 3.67 -12.07
CA ALA A 386 -17.62 2.51 -12.95
C ALA A 386 -16.24 1.83 -13.01
N ARG A 387 -15.15 2.62 -12.94
CA ARG A 387 -13.80 2.10 -12.86
C ARG A 387 -13.53 1.43 -11.51
N ALA A 388 -13.94 2.06 -10.39
CA ALA A 388 -13.78 1.50 -9.05
C ALA A 388 -14.46 0.14 -8.91
N GLU A 389 -15.71 0.01 -9.41
CA GLU A 389 -16.44 -1.25 -9.41
C GLU A 389 -15.81 -2.33 -10.29
N ARG A 390 -15.29 -1.94 -11.46
CA ARG A 390 -14.73 -2.90 -12.42
C ARG A 390 -13.34 -3.36 -12.06
N GLU A 391 -12.48 -2.46 -11.55
CA GLU A 391 -11.04 -2.70 -11.42
C GLU A 391 -10.54 -2.73 -9.97
N PHE A 392 -11.25 -2.07 -9.03
CA PHE A 392 -10.79 -1.87 -7.65
C PHE A 392 -11.75 -2.43 -6.60
N CYS A 393 -12.82 -3.09 -6.96
CA CYS A 393 -13.67 -3.82 -6.02
C CYS A 393 -12.96 -5.10 -5.55
N TRP A 394 -12.82 -5.30 -4.24
CA TRP A 394 -12.05 -6.40 -3.65
C TRP A 394 -12.40 -7.79 -4.20
N PRO A 395 -13.68 -8.23 -4.23
CA PRO A 395 -14.02 -9.53 -4.79
C PRO A 395 -13.52 -9.72 -6.23
N ARG A 396 -13.67 -8.68 -7.07
CA ARG A 396 -13.24 -8.72 -8.48
C ARG A 396 -11.72 -8.76 -8.65
N ILE A 397 -10.97 -8.07 -7.77
CA ILE A 397 -9.51 -8.13 -7.76
C ILE A 397 -9.07 -9.55 -7.46
N VAL A 398 -9.63 -10.15 -6.40
CA VAL A 398 -9.23 -11.51 -5.99
C VAL A 398 -9.57 -12.52 -7.07
N GLU A 399 -10.79 -12.51 -7.59
CA GLU A 399 -11.26 -13.40 -8.65
C GLU A 399 -10.43 -13.28 -9.93
N ARG A 400 -10.09 -12.07 -10.35
CA ARG A 400 -9.39 -11.80 -11.61
C ARG A 400 -7.92 -12.19 -11.58
N HIS A 401 -7.22 -11.92 -10.47
CA HIS A 401 -5.77 -11.96 -10.45
C HIS A 401 -5.20 -13.20 -9.76
N TYR A 402 -5.74 -13.57 -8.61
CA TYR A 402 -5.10 -14.57 -7.76
C TYR A 402 -5.17 -16.01 -8.30
N PRO A 403 -6.27 -16.52 -8.88
CA PRO A 403 -6.32 -17.88 -9.38
C PRO A 403 -5.27 -18.16 -10.45
N SER A 404 -5.04 -17.24 -11.37
CA SER A 404 -4.01 -17.38 -12.41
C SER A 404 -2.61 -17.42 -11.81
N ILE A 405 -2.30 -16.52 -10.85
CA ILE A 405 -1.00 -16.47 -10.17
C ILE A 405 -0.76 -17.76 -9.38
N LEU A 406 -1.74 -18.21 -8.61
CA LEU A 406 -1.66 -19.46 -7.83
C LEU A 406 -1.44 -20.67 -8.71
N ASN A 407 -2.19 -20.82 -9.80
CA ASN A 407 -2.05 -21.95 -10.72
C ASN A 407 -0.67 -21.97 -11.40
N GLN A 408 -0.14 -20.83 -11.83
CA GLN A 408 1.19 -20.72 -12.41
C GLN A 408 2.27 -21.10 -11.39
N THR A 409 2.14 -20.61 -10.15
CA THR A 409 3.07 -20.90 -9.05
C THR A 409 3.10 -22.40 -8.71
N LEU A 410 1.92 -23.02 -8.58
CA LEU A 410 1.82 -24.47 -8.31
C LEU A 410 2.34 -25.32 -9.45
N ALA A 411 2.12 -24.93 -10.70
CA ALA A 411 2.63 -25.67 -11.86
C ALA A 411 4.17 -25.67 -11.94
N LYS A 412 4.81 -24.56 -11.58
CA LYS A 412 6.27 -24.41 -11.52
C LYS A 412 6.87 -25.28 -10.41
N GLY A 413 6.34 -25.21 -9.19
CA GLY A 413 6.83 -25.99 -8.05
C GLY A 413 6.72 -27.52 -8.24
N ARG A 414 5.75 -28.00 -9.05
CA ARG A 414 5.66 -29.43 -9.43
C ARG A 414 6.74 -29.86 -10.43
N ARG A 415 7.12 -28.99 -11.38
CA ARG A 415 8.17 -29.28 -12.36
C ARG A 415 9.54 -29.41 -11.71
N ASP A 416 9.88 -28.51 -10.79
CA ASP A 416 11.17 -28.52 -10.11
C ASP A 416 11.31 -29.72 -9.15
N LYS A 417 10.22 -30.20 -8.55
CA LYS A 417 10.17 -31.41 -7.73
C LYS A 417 10.22 -32.71 -8.58
N GLY A 418 9.69 -32.70 -9.81
CA GLY A 418 9.73 -33.83 -10.73
C GLY A 418 11.12 -34.09 -11.32
N LEU A 419 11.93 -33.07 -11.50
CA LEU A 419 13.30 -33.16 -11.99
C LEU A 419 14.30 -33.67 -10.93
N SER A 420 13.98 -33.55 -9.63
CA SER A 420 14.83 -34.05 -8.54
C SER A 420 14.65 -35.56 -8.24
N HIS A 421 13.67 -36.25 -8.83
CA HIS A 421 13.39 -37.65 -8.62
C HIS A 421 13.79 -38.54 -9.85
N GLY A 422 14.40 -37.94 -10.88
CA GLY A 422 14.71 -38.60 -12.15
C GLY A 422 16.17 -39.01 -12.38
N THR A 423 17.06 -38.89 -11.41
CA THR A 423 18.47 -39.31 -11.58
C THR A 423 19.00 -40.04 -10.35
N THR A 424 18.48 -41.25 -10.13
CA THR A 424 19.21 -42.32 -9.43
C THR A 424 18.73 -43.70 -9.96
N THR A 425 19.14 -44.03 -11.15
CA THR A 425 19.27 -45.45 -11.61
C THR A 425 20.42 -45.47 -12.58
N GLU A 426 21.58 -45.82 -12.10
CA GLU A 426 22.51 -46.89 -12.51
C GLU A 426 23.87 -46.68 -11.84
#